data_efeafcdb0d236ed482d16a2eed248f48
#
_entry.id   efeafcdb0d236ed482d16a2eed248f48
#
_cell.length_a   1.000
_cell.length_b   1.000
_cell.length_c   1.000
_cell.angle_alpha   90.00
_cell.angle_beta   90.00
_cell.angle_gamma   90.00
#
_symmetry.space_group_name_H-M   'P 1'
#
loop_
_entity.id
_entity.type
_entity.pdbx_description
1 polymer ?
#
loop_
_entity_poly.entity_id
_entity_poly.type
_entity_poly.pdbx_seq_one_letter_code
_entity_poly.pdbx_strand_id
1 'polypeptide(L)'
;MTFASFIIQLLNGLAAASSLFLVSAGLSLIFGVTRIVNFAHGSLYMLGLYGAYSLIEALGRTPLGFWSAVVLAALLVGVAGVLIEVLVLRRIYKAPELFQLLATFAVVLVIKDIALFVWGAEDLVGPRAPGLSMAVEILGRRIPAYDLLLIAIGPVVLATLWLLLTRTRWGALVRAATQDREMVGALGVDQARLFTSVFFVGSVLAGLGGALQIPREPANLELDLSVIADAFVVTVVGGLGSIPGAFLAAVIIGLTKALCIALGNVEIAGITFAFPKLTLVAEFVVMAVVLAVKPQGLLGAPVTPPVSTPLPEQRELVVAPGRRDLLAACVLMALLLVVPWLRDDYTTVLATDILIAALFAASLQFLLGRSEERRVGK
;
A
#
# COMPACT_ATOMS: atom_id res chain seq x y z
N MET A 1 16.78 29.84 -3.08
CA MET A 1 17.07 28.64 -3.93
C MET A 1 17.53 29.05 -5.31
N THR A 2 18.51 28.34 -5.89
CA THR A 2 18.89 28.54 -7.31
C THR A 2 17.91 27.76 -8.19
N PHE A 3 17.65 28.27 -9.41
CA PHE A 3 16.79 27.58 -10.39
C PHE A 3 17.24 26.14 -10.66
N ALA A 4 18.55 25.90 -10.71
CA ALA A 4 19.12 24.57 -10.87
C ALA A 4 18.75 23.62 -9.71
N SER A 5 18.78 24.10 -8.45
CA SER A 5 18.38 23.28 -7.29
C SER A 5 16.90 22.90 -7.33
N PHE A 6 16.06 23.80 -7.82
CA PHE A 6 14.63 23.56 -7.98
C PHE A 6 14.35 22.46 -9.02
N ILE A 7 14.99 22.54 -10.19
CA ILE A 7 14.85 21.51 -11.24
C ILE A 7 15.31 20.14 -10.75
N ILE A 8 16.43 20.08 -10.04
CA ILE A 8 16.91 18.82 -9.47
C ILE A 8 15.90 18.20 -8.49
N GLN A 9 15.33 19.05 -7.63
CA GLN A 9 14.32 18.55 -6.69
C GLN A 9 13.07 18.02 -7.38
N LEU A 10 12.64 18.67 -8.49
CA LEU A 10 11.55 18.14 -9.31
C LEU A 10 11.90 16.77 -9.95
N LEU A 11 13.14 16.60 -10.42
CA LEU A 11 13.60 15.33 -10.99
C LEU A 11 13.63 14.24 -9.90
N ASN A 12 14.09 14.55 -8.68
CA ASN A 12 14.02 13.63 -7.56
C ASN A 12 12.57 13.24 -7.24
N GLY A 13 11.64 14.21 -7.30
CA GLY A 13 10.21 13.95 -7.15
C GLY A 13 9.64 13.05 -8.23
N LEU A 14 10.07 13.20 -9.48
CA LEU A 14 9.65 12.30 -10.57
C LEU A 14 10.21 10.89 -10.41
N ALA A 15 11.46 10.75 -9.94
CA ALA A 15 12.05 9.44 -9.65
C ALA A 15 11.27 8.72 -8.53
N ALA A 16 10.92 9.43 -7.46
CA ALA A 16 10.08 8.90 -6.39
C ALA A 16 8.66 8.57 -6.89
N ALA A 17 8.08 9.42 -7.74
CA ALA A 17 6.77 9.19 -8.36
C ALA A 17 6.72 7.89 -9.18
N SER A 18 7.81 7.54 -9.88
CA SER A 18 7.87 6.29 -10.65
C SER A 18 7.78 5.05 -9.77
N SER A 19 8.50 5.01 -8.64
CA SER A 19 8.41 3.91 -7.69
C SER A 19 7.01 3.83 -7.06
N LEU A 20 6.50 4.97 -6.60
CA LEU A 20 5.17 5.06 -6.03
C LEU A 20 4.09 4.62 -7.04
N PHE A 21 4.27 4.94 -8.33
CA PHE A 21 3.39 4.47 -9.40
C PHE A 21 3.39 2.94 -9.53
N LEU A 22 4.55 2.28 -9.48
CA LEU A 22 4.63 0.83 -9.62
C LEU A 22 3.78 0.12 -8.55
N VAL A 23 3.94 0.54 -7.30
CA VAL A 23 3.15 -0.01 -6.18
C VAL A 23 1.67 0.30 -6.36
N SER A 24 1.34 1.55 -6.64
CA SER A 24 -0.06 2.00 -6.80
C SER A 24 -0.74 1.38 -8.01
N ALA A 25 -0.01 1.13 -9.11
CA ALA A 25 -0.53 0.44 -10.29
C ALA A 25 -0.90 -1.01 -9.96
N GLY A 26 -0.05 -1.70 -9.17
CA GLY A 26 -0.35 -3.04 -8.67
C GLY A 26 -1.59 -3.06 -7.78
N LEU A 27 -1.67 -2.14 -6.83
CA LEU A 27 -2.82 -1.98 -5.94
C LEU A 27 -4.10 -1.66 -6.73
N SER A 28 -4.02 -0.71 -7.67
CA SER A 28 -5.14 -0.31 -8.53
C SER A 28 -5.63 -1.46 -9.41
N LEU A 29 -4.72 -2.27 -9.94
CA LEU A 29 -5.04 -3.45 -10.75
C LEU A 29 -5.79 -4.51 -9.93
N ILE A 30 -5.28 -4.83 -8.73
CA ILE A 30 -5.91 -5.80 -7.81
C ILE A 30 -7.28 -5.29 -7.38
N PHE A 31 -7.35 -4.05 -6.88
CA PHE A 31 -8.60 -3.46 -6.40
C PHE A 31 -9.65 -3.36 -7.51
N GLY A 32 -9.24 -3.00 -8.73
CA GLY A 32 -10.15 -2.88 -9.88
C GLY A 32 -10.99 -4.14 -10.12
N VAL A 33 -10.38 -5.31 -9.94
CA VAL A 33 -11.02 -6.61 -10.19
C VAL A 33 -11.67 -7.20 -8.94
N THR A 34 -10.96 -7.17 -7.81
CA THR A 34 -11.40 -7.85 -6.58
C THR A 34 -12.34 -6.99 -5.72
N ARG A 35 -12.24 -5.66 -5.84
CA ARG A 35 -12.91 -4.67 -4.99
C ARG A 35 -12.51 -4.77 -3.52
N ILE A 36 -11.37 -5.39 -3.22
CA ILE A 36 -10.84 -5.55 -1.87
C ILE A 36 -9.65 -4.62 -1.70
N VAL A 37 -9.65 -3.84 -0.62
CA VAL A 37 -8.50 -3.05 -0.20
C VAL A 37 -7.50 -3.99 0.47
N ASN A 38 -6.35 -4.20 -0.17
CA ASN A 38 -5.32 -5.11 0.33
C ASN A 38 -4.20 -4.33 1.03
N PHE A 39 -4.25 -4.25 2.36
CA PHE A 39 -3.18 -3.62 3.14
C PHE A 39 -1.84 -4.35 3.05
N ALA A 40 -1.84 -5.67 2.81
CA ALA A 40 -0.61 -6.43 2.64
C ALA A 40 0.18 -6.06 1.38
N HIS A 41 -0.36 -5.19 0.52
CA HIS A 41 0.34 -4.74 -0.68
C HIS A 41 1.62 -3.94 -0.37
N GLY A 42 1.63 -3.18 0.73
CA GLY A 42 2.84 -2.51 1.24
C GLY A 42 3.89 -3.50 1.73
N SER A 43 3.47 -4.58 2.38
CA SER A 43 4.38 -5.65 2.80
C SER A 43 4.99 -6.38 1.60
N LEU A 44 4.28 -6.51 0.47
CA LEU A 44 4.84 -7.06 -0.76
C LEU A 44 5.94 -6.15 -1.35
N TYR A 45 5.78 -4.82 -1.26
CA TYR A 45 6.85 -3.89 -1.62
C TYR A 45 8.09 -4.09 -0.73
N MET A 46 7.89 -4.11 0.58
CA MET A 46 8.94 -4.36 1.57
C MET A 46 9.67 -5.68 1.29
N LEU A 47 8.95 -6.77 1.03
CA LEU A 47 9.54 -8.07 0.64
C LEU A 47 10.33 -7.98 -0.67
N GLY A 48 9.91 -7.14 -1.62
CA GLY A 48 10.65 -6.88 -2.86
C GLY A 48 12.03 -6.29 -2.58
N LEU A 49 12.11 -5.36 -1.65
CA LEU A 49 13.36 -4.71 -1.24
C LEU A 49 14.27 -5.68 -0.48
N TYR A 50 13.76 -6.37 0.55
CA TYR A 50 14.51 -7.39 1.28
C TYR A 50 14.96 -8.55 0.39
N GLY A 51 14.08 -9.04 -0.49
CA GLY A 51 14.40 -10.10 -1.45
C GLY A 51 15.48 -9.68 -2.44
N ALA A 52 15.41 -8.45 -2.96
CA ALA A 52 16.45 -7.92 -3.85
C ALA A 52 17.80 -7.80 -3.13
N TYR A 53 17.79 -7.30 -1.88
CA TYR A 53 19.00 -7.26 -1.06
C TYR A 53 19.67 -8.64 -0.95
N SER A 54 18.91 -9.64 -0.52
CA SER A 54 19.42 -11.00 -0.32
C SER A 54 19.92 -11.64 -1.62
N LEU A 55 19.18 -11.43 -2.72
CA LEU A 55 19.56 -11.98 -4.02
C LEU A 55 20.80 -11.29 -4.61
N ILE A 56 20.98 -9.97 -4.40
CA ILE A 56 22.19 -9.26 -4.84
C ILE A 56 23.43 -9.78 -4.08
N GLU A 57 23.30 -10.04 -2.77
CA GLU A 57 24.39 -10.63 -2.00
C GLU A 57 24.71 -12.05 -2.46
N ALA A 58 23.72 -12.83 -2.85
CA ALA A 58 23.90 -14.21 -3.34
C ALA A 58 24.42 -14.29 -4.78
N LEU A 59 23.90 -13.46 -5.71
CA LEU A 59 24.26 -13.48 -7.13
C LEU A 59 25.47 -12.61 -7.48
N GLY A 60 25.92 -11.79 -6.52
CA GLY A 60 27.05 -10.88 -6.66
C GLY A 60 26.65 -9.49 -7.20
N ARG A 61 27.49 -8.51 -6.87
CA ARG A 61 27.31 -7.09 -7.17
C ARG A 61 27.73 -6.70 -8.61
N THR A 62 27.66 -7.67 -9.53
CA THR A 62 27.89 -7.43 -10.96
C THR A 62 26.66 -6.82 -11.62
N PRO A 63 26.76 -6.16 -12.79
CA PRO A 63 25.57 -5.65 -13.49
C PRO A 63 24.53 -6.73 -13.76
N LEU A 64 24.95 -7.92 -14.19
CA LEU A 64 24.05 -9.04 -14.43
C LEU A 64 23.43 -9.54 -13.13
N GLY A 65 24.24 -9.71 -12.07
CA GLY A 65 23.77 -10.18 -10.75
C GLY A 65 22.74 -9.20 -10.15
N PHE A 66 22.99 -7.90 -10.23
CA PHE A 66 22.09 -6.86 -9.71
C PHE A 66 20.74 -6.88 -10.43
N TRP A 67 20.73 -6.78 -11.77
CA TRP A 67 19.48 -6.70 -12.52
C TRP A 67 18.69 -8.01 -12.49
N SER A 68 19.39 -9.16 -12.51
CA SER A 68 18.72 -10.46 -12.34
C SER A 68 18.11 -10.59 -10.94
N ALA A 69 18.79 -10.11 -9.89
CA ALA A 69 18.26 -10.09 -8.54
C ALA A 69 16.96 -9.25 -8.42
N VAL A 70 16.94 -8.05 -9.01
CA VAL A 70 15.74 -7.20 -9.04
C VAL A 70 14.55 -7.91 -9.70
N VAL A 71 14.77 -8.53 -10.87
CA VAL A 71 13.71 -9.25 -11.59
C VAL A 71 13.26 -10.49 -10.80
N LEU A 72 14.19 -11.27 -10.28
CA LEU A 72 13.87 -12.48 -9.50
C LEU A 72 13.14 -12.13 -8.20
N ALA A 73 13.56 -11.07 -7.49
CA ALA A 73 12.85 -10.59 -6.31
C ALA A 73 11.40 -10.24 -6.64
N ALA A 74 11.16 -9.48 -7.71
CA ALA A 74 9.82 -9.13 -8.14
C ALA A 74 8.96 -10.36 -8.45
N LEU A 75 9.52 -11.37 -9.14
CA LEU A 75 8.82 -12.61 -9.45
C LEU A 75 8.52 -13.45 -8.20
N LEU A 76 9.46 -13.54 -7.25
CA LEU A 76 9.24 -14.22 -5.96
C LEU A 76 8.14 -13.56 -5.15
N VAL A 77 8.11 -12.22 -5.12
CA VAL A 77 7.00 -11.47 -4.52
C VAL A 77 5.69 -11.73 -5.24
N GLY A 78 5.72 -11.86 -6.57
CA GLY A 78 4.54 -12.29 -7.34
C GLY A 78 4.00 -13.65 -6.88
N VAL A 79 4.88 -14.62 -6.65
CA VAL A 79 4.50 -15.94 -6.12
C VAL A 79 3.97 -15.82 -4.68
N ALA A 80 4.61 -15.02 -3.82
CA ALA A 80 4.13 -14.76 -2.46
C ALA A 80 2.71 -14.14 -2.48
N GLY A 81 2.46 -13.19 -3.38
CA GLY A 81 1.12 -12.61 -3.57
C GLY A 81 0.07 -13.65 -3.99
N VAL A 82 0.42 -14.58 -4.89
CA VAL A 82 -0.46 -15.70 -5.24
C VAL A 82 -0.75 -16.59 -4.04
N LEU A 83 0.26 -16.90 -3.22
CA LEU A 83 0.05 -17.69 -2.00
C LEU A 83 -0.90 -16.99 -1.03
N ILE A 84 -0.73 -15.69 -0.81
CA ILE A 84 -1.64 -14.89 0.03
C ILE A 84 -3.06 -14.91 -0.53
N GLU A 85 -3.21 -14.73 -1.86
CA GLU A 85 -4.52 -14.79 -2.52
C GLU A 85 -5.20 -16.14 -2.31
N VAL A 86 -4.50 -17.24 -2.61
CA VAL A 86 -5.08 -18.59 -2.56
C VAL A 86 -5.38 -19.04 -1.12
N LEU A 87 -4.47 -18.76 -0.19
CA LEU A 87 -4.58 -19.26 1.19
C LEU A 87 -5.51 -18.42 2.06
N VAL A 88 -5.53 -17.11 1.85
CA VAL A 88 -6.26 -16.16 2.71
C VAL A 88 -7.40 -15.48 1.95
N LEU A 89 -7.10 -14.67 0.95
CA LEU A 89 -8.07 -13.74 0.37
C LEU A 89 -9.21 -14.44 -0.36
N ARG A 90 -8.91 -15.53 -1.07
CA ARG A 90 -9.93 -16.33 -1.78
C ARG A 90 -11.03 -16.84 -0.88
N ARG A 91 -10.71 -17.12 0.39
CA ARG A 91 -11.68 -17.62 1.38
C ARG A 91 -12.60 -16.53 1.91
N ILE A 92 -12.16 -15.26 1.82
CA ILE A 92 -12.87 -14.11 2.39
C ILE A 92 -13.49 -13.17 1.35
N TYR A 93 -13.44 -13.50 0.05
CA TYR A 93 -14.03 -12.65 -1.01
C TYR A 93 -15.52 -12.33 -0.81
N LYS A 94 -16.25 -13.20 -0.12
CA LYS A 94 -17.68 -13.02 0.20
C LYS A 94 -17.91 -12.49 1.62
N ALA A 95 -16.86 -12.31 2.41
CA ALA A 95 -16.98 -11.76 3.76
C ALA A 95 -17.27 -10.25 3.73
N PRO A 96 -17.89 -9.68 4.76
CA PRO A 96 -18.04 -8.23 4.90
C PRO A 96 -16.71 -7.49 4.77
N GLU A 97 -16.74 -6.27 4.26
CA GLU A 97 -15.52 -5.47 3.97
C GLU A 97 -14.60 -5.32 5.19
N LEU A 98 -15.17 -5.13 6.39
CA LEU A 98 -14.39 -5.01 7.61
C LEU A 98 -13.56 -6.28 7.91
N PHE A 99 -14.12 -7.47 7.68
CA PHE A 99 -13.38 -8.73 7.86
C PHE A 99 -12.28 -8.90 6.82
N GLN A 100 -12.50 -8.42 5.61
CA GLN A 100 -11.46 -8.42 4.57
C GLN A 100 -10.30 -7.51 4.95
N LEU A 101 -10.59 -6.30 5.47
CA LEU A 101 -9.57 -5.38 5.97
C LEU A 101 -8.77 -6.00 7.12
N LEU A 102 -9.45 -6.59 8.10
CA LEU A 102 -8.80 -7.23 9.24
C LEU A 102 -7.89 -8.38 8.81
N ALA A 103 -8.35 -9.23 7.87
CA ALA A 103 -7.55 -10.34 7.36
C ALA A 103 -6.31 -9.86 6.60
N THR A 104 -6.42 -8.82 5.76
CA THR A 104 -5.24 -8.27 5.06
C THR A 104 -4.26 -7.62 6.04
N PHE A 105 -4.74 -6.98 7.10
CA PHE A 105 -3.89 -6.45 8.16
C PHE A 105 -3.20 -7.55 8.96
N ALA A 106 -3.89 -8.66 9.26
CA ALA A 106 -3.26 -9.83 9.88
C ALA A 106 -2.13 -10.40 9.01
N VAL A 107 -2.29 -10.41 7.68
CA VAL A 107 -1.23 -10.81 6.74
C VAL A 107 -0.03 -9.85 6.82
N VAL A 108 -0.26 -8.53 6.97
CA VAL A 108 0.83 -7.54 7.20
C VAL A 108 1.66 -7.93 8.42
N LEU A 109 1.02 -8.21 9.55
CA LEU A 109 1.71 -8.58 10.78
C LEU A 109 2.52 -9.88 10.61
N VAL A 110 1.94 -10.91 9.99
CA VAL A 110 2.63 -12.17 9.73
C VAL A 110 3.85 -11.96 8.82
N ILE A 111 3.72 -11.15 7.76
CA ILE A 111 4.86 -10.85 6.87
C ILE A 111 5.95 -10.08 7.62
N LYS A 112 5.56 -9.11 8.45
CA LYS A 112 6.49 -8.31 9.25
C LYS A 112 7.28 -9.19 10.24
N ASP A 113 6.60 -10.11 10.92
CA ASP A 113 7.25 -11.06 11.84
C ASP A 113 8.18 -12.03 11.10
N ILE A 114 7.78 -12.52 9.92
CA ILE A 114 8.64 -13.35 9.07
C ILE A 114 9.87 -12.55 8.63
N ALA A 115 9.68 -11.28 8.20
CA ALA A 115 10.79 -10.43 7.79
C ALA A 115 11.76 -10.16 8.96
N LEU A 116 11.22 -9.88 10.15
CA LEU A 116 12.00 -9.71 11.37
C LEU A 116 12.81 -10.98 11.72
N PHE A 117 12.19 -12.15 11.58
CA PHE A 117 12.85 -13.43 11.85
C PHE A 117 13.97 -13.75 10.86
N VAL A 118 13.77 -13.43 9.55
CA VAL A 118 14.73 -13.78 8.48
C VAL A 118 15.87 -12.76 8.39
N TRP A 119 15.57 -11.47 8.48
CA TRP A 119 16.53 -10.38 8.22
C TRP A 119 16.95 -9.59 9.48
N GLY A 120 16.22 -9.78 10.58
CA GLY A 120 16.46 -9.02 11.81
C GLY A 120 15.80 -7.66 11.83
N ALA A 121 16.07 -6.88 12.88
CA ALA A 121 15.49 -5.55 13.10
C ALA A 121 16.36 -4.41 12.54
N GLU A 122 17.56 -4.70 12.05
CA GLU A 122 18.48 -3.68 11.56
C GLU A 122 18.14 -3.24 10.13
N ASP A 123 18.40 -1.97 9.83
CA ASP A 123 18.25 -1.42 8.48
C ASP A 123 19.33 -1.98 7.55
N LEU A 124 18.93 -2.64 6.48
CA LEU A 124 19.83 -3.22 5.50
C LEU A 124 20.07 -2.26 4.33
N VAL A 125 21.29 -1.74 4.23
CA VAL A 125 21.68 -0.81 3.16
C VAL A 125 22.17 -1.61 1.96
N GLY A 126 21.47 -1.47 0.83
CA GLY A 126 21.85 -2.16 -0.41
C GLY A 126 22.99 -1.47 -1.17
N PRO A 127 23.60 -2.19 -2.13
CA PRO A 127 24.63 -1.61 -2.98
C PRO A 127 24.06 -0.64 -4.00
N ARG A 128 24.89 0.28 -4.48
CA ARG A 128 24.53 1.12 -5.63
C ARG A 128 24.41 0.28 -6.90
N ALA A 129 23.51 0.69 -7.81
CA ALA A 129 23.32 -0.02 -9.06
C ALA A 129 24.60 0.02 -9.92
N PRO A 130 25.17 -1.16 -10.29
CA PRO A 130 26.37 -1.24 -11.10
C PRO A 130 26.15 -0.61 -12.48
N GLY A 131 27.10 0.21 -12.94
CA GLY A 131 27.02 0.95 -14.21
C GLY A 131 26.22 2.27 -14.15
N LEU A 132 25.48 2.52 -13.06
CA LEU A 132 24.69 3.73 -12.84
C LEU A 132 25.11 4.50 -11.57
N SER A 133 26.29 4.18 -11.05
CA SER A 133 26.86 4.85 -9.86
C SER A 133 27.38 6.25 -10.15
N MET A 134 27.53 6.62 -11.45
CA MET A 134 27.96 7.94 -11.87
C MET A 134 26.85 8.98 -11.65
N ALA A 135 27.27 10.23 -11.47
CA ALA A 135 26.36 11.37 -11.46
C ALA A 135 26.42 12.08 -12.80
N VAL A 136 25.26 12.42 -13.34
CA VAL A 136 25.11 13.24 -14.55
C VAL A 136 25.01 14.70 -14.12
N GLU A 137 25.76 15.57 -14.74
CA GLU A 137 25.71 17.01 -14.48
C GLU A 137 24.60 17.67 -15.31
N ILE A 138 23.59 18.20 -14.62
CA ILE A 138 22.47 18.93 -15.22
C ILE A 138 22.45 20.34 -14.60
N LEU A 139 22.55 21.37 -15.40
CA LEU A 139 22.56 22.78 -14.98
C LEU A 139 23.61 23.11 -13.89
N GLY A 140 24.81 22.51 -13.97
CA GLY A 140 25.88 22.70 -12.99
C GLY A 140 25.67 21.98 -11.65
N ARG A 141 24.71 21.03 -11.58
CA ARG A 141 24.44 20.20 -10.42
C ARG A 141 24.48 18.72 -10.79
N ARG A 142 24.86 17.87 -9.84
CA ARG A 142 25.01 16.43 -10.05
C ARG A 142 23.75 15.69 -9.61
N ILE A 143 23.19 14.86 -10.51
CA ILE A 143 22.08 13.95 -10.26
C ILE A 143 22.57 12.52 -10.44
N PRO A 144 22.21 11.57 -9.55
CA PRO A 144 22.52 10.16 -9.78
C PRO A 144 21.92 9.67 -11.10
N ALA A 145 22.71 8.98 -11.93
CA ALA A 145 22.21 8.41 -13.19
C ALA A 145 21.07 7.40 -12.94
N TYR A 146 21.07 6.78 -11.77
CA TYR A 146 20.02 5.87 -11.34
C TYR A 146 18.63 6.53 -11.24
N ASP A 147 18.56 7.78 -10.77
CA ASP A 147 17.28 8.50 -10.66
C ASP A 147 16.69 8.80 -12.05
N LEU A 148 17.54 9.05 -13.05
CA LEU A 148 17.09 9.21 -14.44
C LEU A 148 16.52 7.90 -15.01
N LEU A 149 17.13 6.76 -14.67
CA LEU A 149 16.58 5.46 -15.01
C LEU A 149 15.19 5.25 -14.38
N LEU A 150 15.03 5.56 -13.09
CA LEU A 150 13.74 5.43 -12.40
C LEU A 150 12.66 6.29 -13.05
N ILE A 151 12.99 7.53 -13.45
CA ILE A 151 12.05 8.40 -14.18
C ILE A 151 11.60 7.74 -15.49
N ALA A 152 12.48 7.03 -16.19
CA ALA A 152 12.13 6.32 -17.41
C ALA A 152 11.31 5.06 -17.19
N ILE A 153 11.53 4.35 -16.06
CA ILE A 153 10.81 3.09 -15.72
C ILE A 153 9.31 3.34 -15.57
N GLY A 154 8.88 4.44 -14.94
CA GLY A 154 7.46 4.74 -14.75
C GLY A 154 6.65 4.73 -16.06
N PRO A 155 6.99 5.56 -17.04
CA PRO A 155 6.33 5.55 -18.35
C PRO A 155 6.44 4.22 -19.11
N VAL A 156 7.58 3.52 -19.00
CA VAL A 156 7.78 2.20 -19.65
C VAL A 156 6.83 1.17 -19.05
N VAL A 157 6.70 1.12 -17.72
CA VAL A 157 5.75 0.23 -17.04
C VAL A 157 4.31 0.61 -17.37
N LEU A 158 3.98 1.91 -17.41
CA LEU A 158 2.66 2.37 -17.85
C LEU A 158 2.34 1.88 -19.27
N ALA A 159 3.27 2.06 -20.22
CA ALA A 159 3.09 1.60 -21.59
C ALA A 159 2.92 0.08 -21.68
N THR A 160 3.74 -0.67 -20.93
CA THR A 160 3.66 -2.12 -20.86
C THR A 160 2.30 -2.61 -20.32
N LEU A 161 1.84 -2.01 -19.21
CA LEU A 161 0.53 -2.33 -18.64
C LEU A 161 -0.62 -1.93 -19.58
N TRP A 162 -0.51 -0.78 -20.21
CA TRP A 162 -1.50 -0.33 -21.19
C TRP A 162 -1.58 -1.30 -22.38
N LEU A 163 -0.43 -1.74 -22.94
CA LEU A 163 -0.39 -2.75 -24.00
C LEU A 163 -0.96 -4.10 -23.53
N LEU A 164 -0.56 -4.55 -22.34
CA LEU A 164 -1.04 -5.79 -21.74
C LEU A 164 -2.57 -5.76 -21.59
N LEU A 165 -3.12 -4.67 -21.06
CA LEU A 165 -4.56 -4.55 -20.85
C LEU A 165 -5.34 -4.34 -22.15
N THR A 166 -4.83 -3.58 -23.13
CA THR A 166 -5.60 -3.23 -24.34
C THR A 166 -5.44 -4.23 -25.47
N ARG A 167 -4.28 -4.89 -25.59
CA ARG A 167 -3.92 -5.73 -26.73
C ARG A 167 -3.96 -7.22 -26.45
N THR A 168 -4.17 -7.69 -25.22
CA THR A 168 -4.21 -9.12 -24.89
C THR A 168 -5.62 -9.60 -24.53
N ARG A 169 -5.86 -10.90 -24.71
CA ARG A 169 -7.09 -11.56 -24.26
C ARG A 169 -7.25 -11.50 -22.75
N TRP A 170 -6.15 -11.66 -22.02
CA TRP A 170 -6.14 -11.52 -20.56
C TRP A 170 -6.59 -10.12 -20.14
N GLY A 171 -6.05 -9.09 -20.76
CA GLY A 171 -6.44 -7.71 -20.48
C GLY A 171 -7.92 -7.43 -20.79
N ALA A 172 -8.47 -8.04 -21.83
CA ALA A 172 -9.91 -7.95 -22.13
C ALA A 172 -10.77 -8.56 -21.01
N LEU A 173 -10.37 -9.73 -20.48
CA LEU A 173 -11.05 -10.39 -19.36
C LEU A 173 -10.93 -9.57 -18.07
N VAL A 174 -9.74 -9.00 -17.77
CA VAL A 174 -9.52 -8.13 -16.63
C VAL A 174 -10.44 -6.91 -16.70
N ARG A 175 -10.50 -6.22 -17.84
CA ARG A 175 -11.38 -5.05 -17.99
C ARG A 175 -12.87 -5.41 -17.87
N ALA A 176 -13.29 -6.54 -18.44
CA ALA A 176 -14.66 -7.03 -18.31
C ALA A 176 -14.99 -7.32 -16.82
N ALA A 177 -14.09 -8.01 -16.10
CA ALA A 177 -14.28 -8.31 -14.68
C ALA A 177 -14.28 -7.06 -13.79
N THR A 178 -13.59 -5.99 -14.20
CA THR A 178 -13.62 -4.70 -13.50
C THR A 178 -15.00 -4.04 -13.60
N GLN A 179 -15.71 -4.25 -14.71
CA GLN A 179 -17.06 -3.72 -14.92
C GLN A 179 -18.12 -4.59 -14.23
N ASP A 180 -18.13 -5.89 -14.56
CA ASP A 180 -19.09 -6.85 -13.99
C ASP A 180 -18.46 -8.25 -13.88
N ARG A 181 -18.01 -8.58 -12.66
CA ARG A 181 -17.39 -9.89 -12.37
C ARG A 181 -18.38 -11.06 -12.43
N GLU A 182 -19.66 -10.81 -12.09
CA GLU A 182 -20.69 -11.87 -12.09
C GLU A 182 -21.05 -12.27 -13.51
N MET A 183 -21.20 -11.31 -14.41
CA MET A 183 -21.44 -11.54 -15.82
C MET A 183 -20.27 -12.32 -16.46
N VAL A 184 -19.02 -11.95 -16.15
CA VAL A 184 -17.82 -12.66 -16.64
C VAL A 184 -17.84 -14.13 -16.19
N GLY A 185 -18.26 -14.39 -14.94
CA GLY A 185 -18.44 -15.75 -14.43
C GLY A 185 -19.56 -16.51 -15.14
N ALA A 186 -20.69 -15.86 -15.41
CA ALA A 186 -21.81 -16.45 -16.15
C ALA A 186 -21.44 -16.83 -17.60
N LEU A 187 -20.48 -16.13 -18.21
CA LEU A 187 -19.93 -16.45 -19.53
C LEU A 187 -18.91 -17.62 -19.51
N GLY A 188 -18.72 -18.29 -18.36
CA GLY A 188 -17.88 -19.48 -18.22
C GLY A 188 -16.41 -19.18 -17.97
N VAL A 189 -16.03 -17.94 -17.65
CA VAL A 189 -14.65 -17.60 -17.29
C VAL A 189 -14.36 -18.02 -15.83
N ASP A 190 -13.26 -18.74 -15.63
CA ASP A 190 -12.78 -19.11 -14.30
C ASP A 190 -12.28 -17.86 -13.55
N GLN A 191 -13.15 -17.30 -12.70
CA GLN A 191 -12.85 -16.11 -11.92
C GLN A 191 -11.67 -16.33 -10.96
N ALA A 192 -11.52 -17.54 -10.39
CA ALA A 192 -10.43 -17.82 -9.47
C ALA A 192 -9.07 -17.70 -10.15
N ARG A 193 -8.92 -18.29 -11.34
CA ARG A 193 -7.68 -18.16 -12.13
C ARG A 193 -7.43 -16.73 -12.59
N LEU A 194 -8.48 -16.02 -12.97
CA LEU A 194 -8.35 -14.62 -13.36
C LEU A 194 -7.84 -13.76 -12.18
N PHE A 195 -8.42 -13.92 -11.00
CA PHE A 195 -8.03 -13.17 -9.80
C PHE A 195 -6.60 -13.50 -9.38
N THR A 196 -6.23 -14.78 -9.37
CA THR A 196 -4.84 -15.19 -9.08
C THR A 196 -3.84 -14.58 -10.05
N SER A 197 -4.16 -14.52 -11.34
CA SER A 197 -3.28 -13.89 -12.33
C SER A 197 -3.15 -12.39 -12.15
N VAL A 198 -4.22 -11.71 -11.75
CA VAL A 198 -4.23 -10.27 -11.40
C VAL A 198 -3.41 -10.02 -10.15
N PHE A 199 -3.57 -10.85 -9.12
CA PHE A 199 -2.74 -10.78 -7.91
C PHE A 199 -1.27 -11.01 -8.22
N PHE A 200 -0.93 -11.98 -9.07
CA PHE A 200 0.45 -12.21 -9.50
C PHE A 200 1.05 -10.95 -10.12
N VAL A 201 0.40 -10.38 -11.13
CA VAL A 201 0.90 -9.18 -11.83
C VAL A 201 0.98 -7.98 -10.88
N GLY A 202 -0.04 -7.76 -10.05
CA GLY A 202 -0.05 -6.67 -9.07
C GLY A 202 1.06 -6.80 -8.03
N SER A 203 1.30 -8.01 -7.53
CA SER A 203 2.36 -8.31 -6.56
C SER A 203 3.75 -8.21 -7.18
N VAL A 204 3.92 -8.61 -8.44
CA VAL A 204 5.17 -8.39 -9.19
C VAL A 204 5.47 -6.90 -9.31
N LEU A 205 4.47 -6.07 -9.57
CA LEU A 205 4.66 -4.60 -9.63
C LEU A 205 5.05 -4.02 -8.28
N ALA A 206 4.44 -4.46 -7.18
CA ALA A 206 4.82 -4.03 -5.84
C ALA A 206 6.26 -4.47 -5.52
N GLY A 207 6.58 -5.74 -5.76
CA GLY A 207 7.93 -6.27 -5.56
C GLY A 207 8.99 -5.59 -6.43
N LEU A 208 8.66 -5.26 -7.68
CA LEU A 208 9.55 -4.50 -8.57
C LEU A 208 9.75 -3.07 -8.05
N GLY A 209 8.68 -2.41 -7.60
CA GLY A 209 8.76 -1.08 -6.98
C GLY A 209 9.71 -1.08 -5.79
N GLY A 210 9.61 -2.09 -4.90
CA GLY A 210 10.51 -2.25 -3.75
C GLY A 210 11.94 -2.58 -4.17
N ALA A 211 12.13 -3.59 -5.03
CA ALA A 211 13.45 -4.02 -5.48
C ALA A 211 14.25 -2.89 -6.16
N LEU A 212 13.58 -1.99 -6.89
CA LEU A 212 14.20 -0.83 -7.52
C LEU A 212 14.59 0.27 -6.52
N GLN A 213 14.12 0.24 -5.27
CA GLN A 213 14.53 1.24 -4.28
C GLN A 213 15.81 0.86 -3.52
N ILE A 214 16.32 -0.34 -3.68
CA ILE A 214 17.49 -0.81 -2.94
C ILE A 214 18.70 0.15 -2.97
N PRO A 215 19.01 0.86 -4.10
CA PRO A 215 20.11 1.82 -4.14
C PRO A 215 19.81 3.17 -3.46
N ARG A 216 18.56 3.43 -3.09
CA ARG A 216 18.08 4.72 -2.57
C ARG A 216 17.66 4.69 -1.12
N GLU A 217 17.05 3.59 -0.70
CA GLU A 217 16.49 3.43 0.64
C GLU A 217 16.98 2.14 1.28
N PRO A 218 17.29 2.15 2.59
CA PRO A 218 17.56 0.92 3.32
C PRO A 218 16.28 0.09 3.46
N ALA A 219 16.42 -1.22 3.44
CA ALA A 219 15.32 -2.11 3.78
C ALA A 219 15.08 -2.06 5.29
N ASN A 220 13.89 -1.67 5.70
CA ASN A 220 13.45 -1.65 7.10
C ASN A 220 12.00 -2.14 7.23
N LEU A 221 11.62 -2.50 8.46
CA LEU A 221 10.33 -3.11 8.76
C LEU A 221 9.15 -2.11 8.79
N GLU A 222 9.40 -0.80 8.68
CA GLU A 222 8.35 0.22 8.72
C GLU A 222 7.88 0.65 7.33
N LEU A 223 8.60 0.22 6.28
CA LEU A 223 8.28 0.55 4.90
C LEU A 223 6.91 0.03 4.46
N ASP A 224 6.45 -1.08 5.02
CA ASP A 224 5.16 -1.69 4.69
C ASP A 224 3.99 -0.73 4.92
N LEU A 225 3.92 -0.11 6.10
CA LEU A 225 2.84 0.81 6.46
C LEU A 225 2.98 2.19 5.83
N SER A 226 4.21 2.69 5.69
CA SER A 226 4.45 4.00 5.07
C SER A 226 4.11 3.97 3.58
N VAL A 227 4.57 2.95 2.86
CA VAL A 227 4.36 2.84 1.42
C VAL A 227 2.90 2.52 1.07
N ILE A 228 2.21 1.69 1.89
CA ILE A 228 0.79 1.41 1.60
C ILE A 228 -0.08 2.64 1.77
N ALA A 229 0.22 3.52 2.73
CA ALA A 229 -0.50 4.78 2.91
C ALA A 229 -0.35 5.68 1.68
N ASP A 230 0.87 5.90 1.22
CA ASP A 230 1.17 6.67 0.00
C ASP A 230 0.50 6.06 -1.25
N ALA A 231 0.63 4.73 -1.42
CA ALA A 231 0.05 4.02 -2.56
C ALA A 231 -1.48 4.08 -2.57
N PHE A 232 -2.10 4.06 -1.39
CA PHE A 232 -3.53 4.20 -1.25
C PHE A 232 -4.00 5.60 -1.66
N VAL A 233 -3.31 6.65 -1.18
CA VAL A 233 -3.59 8.04 -1.59
C VAL A 233 -3.49 8.18 -3.11
N VAL A 234 -2.42 7.68 -3.73
CA VAL A 234 -2.24 7.71 -5.19
C VAL A 234 -3.37 6.98 -5.91
N THR A 235 -3.76 5.78 -5.43
CA THR A 235 -4.81 4.98 -6.07
C THR A 235 -6.17 5.66 -5.98
N VAL A 236 -6.48 6.29 -4.85
CA VAL A 236 -7.73 7.04 -4.64
C VAL A 236 -7.76 8.32 -5.48
N VAL A 237 -6.67 9.10 -5.45
CA VAL A 237 -6.53 10.34 -6.26
C VAL A 237 -6.58 10.02 -7.75
N GLY A 238 -5.93 8.94 -8.18
CA GLY A 238 -5.93 8.48 -9.57
C GLY A 238 -7.29 8.01 -10.05
N GLY A 239 -8.07 7.46 -9.14
CA GLY A 239 -9.34 6.78 -9.36
C GLY A 239 -9.18 5.26 -9.28
N LEU A 240 -9.93 4.65 -8.39
CA LEU A 240 -9.85 3.21 -8.06
C LEU A 240 -10.00 2.34 -9.32
N GLY A 241 -8.98 1.53 -9.60
CA GLY A 241 -8.94 0.66 -10.79
C GLY A 241 -8.41 1.33 -12.07
N SER A 242 -8.01 2.60 -12.02
CA SER A 242 -7.47 3.34 -13.17
C SER A 242 -5.93 3.40 -13.13
N ILE A 243 -5.25 2.61 -13.95
CA ILE A 243 -3.78 2.62 -14.04
C ILE A 243 -3.23 3.95 -14.58
N PRO A 244 -3.79 4.55 -15.67
CA PRO A 244 -3.34 5.87 -16.09
C PRO A 244 -3.61 6.96 -15.05
N GLY A 245 -4.73 6.82 -14.29
CA GLY A 245 -5.04 7.71 -13.17
C GLY A 245 -4.00 7.59 -12.06
N ALA A 246 -3.62 6.38 -11.68
CA ALA A 246 -2.56 6.13 -10.69
C ALA A 246 -1.22 6.74 -11.12
N PHE A 247 -0.87 6.69 -12.41
CA PHE A 247 0.34 7.34 -12.92
C PHE A 247 0.31 8.86 -12.75
N LEU A 248 -0.77 9.50 -13.18
CA LEU A 248 -0.93 10.95 -13.04
C LEU A 248 -0.94 11.37 -11.55
N ALA A 249 -1.62 10.62 -10.71
CA ALA A 249 -1.67 10.89 -9.28
C ALA A 249 -0.27 10.73 -8.64
N ALA A 250 0.48 9.68 -8.97
CA ALA A 250 1.85 9.49 -8.50
C ALA A 250 2.76 10.64 -8.88
N VAL A 251 2.65 11.14 -10.12
CA VAL A 251 3.42 12.32 -10.59
C VAL A 251 3.01 13.56 -9.80
N ILE A 252 1.73 13.83 -9.62
CA ILE A 252 1.24 15.00 -8.87
C ILE A 252 1.73 14.94 -7.42
N ILE A 253 1.59 13.80 -6.74
CA ILE A 253 2.00 13.62 -5.34
C ILE A 253 3.52 13.70 -5.21
N GLY A 254 4.28 13.03 -6.09
CA GLY A 254 5.74 13.09 -6.09
C GLY A 254 6.27 14.51 -6.31
N LEU A 255 5.68 15.26 -7.25
CA LEU A 255 6.03 16.66 -7.48
C LEU A 255 5.62 17.56 -6.31
N THR A 256 4.46 17.33 -5.69
CA THR A 256 4.01 18.08 -4.51
C THR A 256 4.97 17.86 -3.33
N LYS A 257 5.35 16.61 -3.03
CA LYS A 257 6.37 16.29 -2.02
C LYS A 257 7.70 16.99 -2.34
N ALA A 258 8.14 16.93 -3.59
CA ALA A 258 9.35 17.58 -4.05
C ALA A 258 9.31 19.12 -3.91
N LEU A 259 8.16 19.74 -4.20
CA LEU A 259 7.94 21.17 -3.99
C LEU A 259 8.01 21.55 -2.50
N CYS A 260 7.39 20.78 -1.62
CA CYS A 260 7.46 20.99 -0.17
C CYS A 260 8.91 20.95 0.32
N ILE A 261 9.71 19.99 -0.15
CA ILE A 261 11.13 19.88 0.20
C ILE A 261 11.91 21.06 -0.42
N ALA A 262 11.60 21.42 -1.66
CA ALA A 262 12.24 22.52 -2.36
C ALA A 262 12.04 23.87 -1.68
N LEU A 263 10.87 24.15 -1.15
CA LEU A 263 10.60 25.40 -0.40
C LEU A 263 11.43 25.52 0.87
N GLY A 264 11.82 24.38 1.49
CA GLY A 264 12.62 24.38 2.71
C GLY A 264 11.93 25.09 3.88
N ASN A 265 12.72 25.74 4.71
CA ASN A 265 12.20 26.57 5.81
C ASN A 265 12.00 28.01 5.32
N VAL A 266 10.78 28.51 5.42
CA VAL A 266 10.42 29.88 5.04
C VAL A 266 9.97 30.63 6.29
N GLU A 267 10.57 31.78 6.53
CA GLU A 267 10.20 32.66 7.63
C GLU A 267 9.17 33.68 7.15
N ILE A 268 7.96 33.62 7.70
CA ILE A 268 6.86 34.54 7.39
C ILE A 268 6.41 35.20 8.69
N ALA A 269 6.53 36.51 8.77
CA ALA A 269 6.11 37.31 9.94
C ALA A 269 6.71 36.82 11.28
N GLY A 270 7.97 36.39 11.29
CA GLY A 270 8.67 35.92 12.51
C GLY A 270 8.32 34.45 12.89
N ILE A 271 7.52 33.75 12.10
CA ILE A 271 7.19 32.34 12.31
C ILE A 271 7.90 31.51 11.23
N THR A 272 8.70 30.54 11.65
CA THR A 272 9.41 29.64 10.74
C THR A 272 8.51 28.49 10.32
N PHE A 273 8.08 28.48 9.06
CA PHE A 273 7.33 27.39 8.45
C PHE A 273 8.30 26.37 7.81
N ALA A 274 8.35 25.18 8.37
CA ALA A 274 9.15 24.08 7.85
C ALA A 274 8.33 23.26 6.81
N PHE A 275 8.33 23.69 5.55
CA PHE A 275 7.60 23.02 4.47
C PHE A 275 7.97 21.53 4.30
N PRO A 276 9.21 21.08 4.50
CA PRO A 276 9.54 19.66 4.46
C PRO A 276 8.75 18.78 5.45
N LYS A 277 8.33 19.35 6.59
CA LYS A 277 7.46 18.63 7.55
C LYS A 277 6.02 18.48 7.07
N LEU A 278 5.62 19.28 6.08
CA LEU A 278 4.29 19.23 5.49
C LEU A 278 4.14 18.19 4.38
N THR A 279 5.21 17.48 4.00
CA THR A 279 5.15 16.48 2.91
C THR A 279 4.08 15.42 3.13
N LEU A 280 3.94 14.92 4.36
CA LEU A 280 2.92 13.94 4.75
C LEU A 280 1.50 14.55 4.68
N VAL A 281 1.35 15.79 5.13
CA VAL A 281 0.05 16.48 5.11
C VAL A 281 -0.35 16.88 3.70
N ALA A 282 0.62 17.30 2.88
CA ALA A 282 0.40 17.79 1.52
C ALA A 282 -0.27 16.75 0.62
N GLU A 283 0.11 15.48 0.72
CA GLU A 283 -0.52 14.42 -0.06
C GLU A 283 -1.99 14.20 0.31
N PHE A 284 -2.34 14.26 1.60
CA PHE A 284 -3.74 14.17 2.04
C PHE A 284 -4.54 15.42 1.64
N VAL A 285 -3.91 16.60 1.63
CA VAL A 285 -4.54 17.82 1.11
C VAL A 285 -4.84 17.68 -0.38
N VAL A 286 -3.87 17.21 -1.18
CA VAL A 286 -4.10 16.91 -2.60
C VAL A 286 -5.25 15.93 -2.77
N MET A 287 -5.29 14.85 -1.97
CA MET A 287 -6.37 13.88 -2.00
C MET A 287 -7.72 14.53 -1.68
N ALA A 288 -7.80 15.32 -0.61
CA ALA A 288 -9.04 16.00 -0.23
C ALA A 288 -9.53 16.95 -1.31
N VAL A 289 -8.64 17.75 -1.91
CA VAL A 289 -8.96 18.67 -3.01
C VAL A 289 -9.47 17.92 -4.24
N VAL A 290 -8.75 16.85 -4.65
CA VAL A 290 -9.15 16.05 -5.82
C VAL A 290 -10.51 15.40 -5.59
N LEU A 291 -10.75 14.79 -4.43
CA LEU A 291 -12.03 14.15 -4.12
C LEU A 291 -13.19 15.16 -3.98
N ALA A 292 -12.93 16.38 -3.50
CA ALA A 292 -13.94 17.45 -3.45
C ALA A 292 -14.37 17.90 -4.85
N VAL A 293 -13.43 17.94 -5.81
CA VAL A 293 -13.71 18.37 -7.21
C VAL A 293 -14.17 17.19 -8.07
N LYS A 294 -13.55 16.01 -7.89
CA LYS A 294 -13.84 14.77 -8.63
C LYS A 294 -13.88 13.59 -7.67
N PRO A 295 -15.05 13.26 -7.11
CA PRO A 295 -15.19 12.18 -6.13
C PRO A 295 -14.81 10.78 -6.66
N GLN A 296 -14.68 10.63 -7.98
CA GLN A 296 -14.27 9.39 -8.65
C GLN A 296 -12.74 9.32 -8.85
N GLY A 297 -11.99 10.34 -8.41
CA GLY A 297 -10.57 10.51 -8.74
C GLY A 297 -10.36 11.12 -10.13
N LEU A 298 -9.10 11.33 -10.50
CA LEU A 298 -8.72 12.05 -11.74
C LEU A 298 -9.23 11.36 -13.01
N LEU A 299 -9.06 10.04 -13.12
CA LEU A 299 -9.44 9.22 -14.27
C LEU A 299 -10.22 7.96 -13.86
N GLY A 300 -10.92 8.00 -12.73
CA GLY A 300 -11.81 6.94 -12.28
C GLY A 300 -13.11 6.89 -13.11
N ALA A 301 -13.66 5.70 -13.25
CA ALA A 301 -15.00 5.53 -13.82
C ALA A 301 -16.07 5.87 -12.78
N PRO A 302 -17.23 6.43 -13.18
CA PRO A 302 -18.35 6.62 -12.27
C PRO A 302 -18.73 5.28 -11.64
N VAL A 303 -18.69 5.21 -10.33
CA VAL A 303 -19.21 4.05 -9.61
C VAL A 303 -20.73 4.15 -9.71
N THR A 304 -21.35 3.37 -10.57
CA THR A 304 -22.77 3.09 -10.48
C THR A 304 -22.98 2.39 -9.14
N PRO A 305 -23.74 2.99 -8.20
CA PRO A 305 -24.02 2.30 -6.95
C PRO A 305 -24.65 0.95 -7.33
N PRO A 306 -24.19 -0.17 -6.75
CA PRO A 306 -24.88 -1.42 -6.94
C PRO A 306 -26.34 -1.15 -6.60
N VAL A 307 -27.27 -1.57 -7.49
CA VAL A 307 -28.67 -1.57 -7.16
C VAL A 307 -28.75 -2.42 -5.89
N SER A 308 -28.87 -1.75 -4.76
CA SER A 308 -29.04 -2.39 -3.49
C SER A 308 -30.38 -3.10 -3.54
N THR A 309 -30.36 -4.37 -3.96
CA THR A 309 -31.41 -5.29 -3.51
C THR A 309 -31.38 -5.19 -1.99
N PRO A 310 -32.48 -4.81 -1.35
CA PRO A 310 -32.53 -4.82 0.11
C PRO A 310 -32.17 -6.23 0.54
N LEU A 311 -30.97 -6.44 1.08
CA LEU A 311 -30.68 -7.65 1.82
C LEU A 311 -31.75 -7.74 2.90
N PRO A 312 -32.42 -8.89 3.09
CA PRO A 312 -33.33 -9.05 4.20
C PRO A 312 -32.55 -8.59 5.45
N GLU A 313 -33.11 -7.59 6.15
CA GLU A 313 -32.56 -7.10 7.41
C GLU A 313 -32.28 -8.31 8.29
N GLN A 314 -31.01 -8.77 8.29
CA GLN A 314 -30.54 -9.58 9.38
C GLN A 314 -30.51 -8.61 10.58
N ARG A 315 -31.63 -8.54 11.29
CA ARG A 315 -31.63 -8.04 12.66
C ARG A 315 -30.57 -8.88 13.40
N GLU A 316 -29.36 -8.37 13.50
CA GLU A 316 -28.45 -8.83 14.51
C GLU A 316 -29.16 -8.58 15.84
N LEU A 317 -29.79 -9.62 16.35
CA LEU A 317 -30.27 -9.63 17.72
C LEU A 317 -29.06 -9.31 18.57
N VAL A 318 -29.00 -8.11 19.13
CA VAL A 318 -28.04 -7.78 20.20
C VAL A 318 -28.35 -8.76 21.32
N VAL A 319 -27.67 -9.89 21.30
CA VAL A 319 -27.79 -10.92 22.34
C VAL A 319 -27.13 -10.30 23.56
N ALA A 320 -27.93 -10.03 24.58
CA ALA A 320 -27.41 -9.59 25.88
C ALA A 320 -26.32 -10.59 26.34
N PRO A 321 -25.14 -10.11 26.80
CA PRO A 321 -24.05 -10.99 27.21
C PRO A 321 -24.54 -12.00 28.21
N GLY A 322 -24.28 -13.27 27.93
CA GLY A 322 -24.66 -14.36 28.81
C GLY A 322 -23.90 -14.31 30.17
N ARG A 323 -24.41 -14.95 31.19
CA ARG A 323 -23.69 -15.04 32.48
C ARG A 323 -22.26 -15.55 32.37
N ARG A 324 -21.97 -16.39 31.37
CA ARG A 324 -20.63 -16.91 31.08
C ARG A 324 -19.71 -15.82 30.53
N ASP A 325 -20.22 -14.97 29.65
CA ASP A 325 -19.45 -13.88 29.04
C ASP A 325 -19.12 -12.80 30.08
N LEU A 326 -20.08 -12.52 30.95
CA LEU A 326 -19.89 -11.61 32.10
C LEU A 326 -18.84 -12.15 33.08
N LEU A 327 -18.92 -13.45 33.41
CA LEU A 327 -17.93 -14.11 34.26
C LEU A 327 -16.53 -14.10 33.61
N ALA A 328 -16.42 -14.39 32.31
CA ALA A 328 -15.17 -14.37 31.61
C ALA A 328 -14.57 -12.94 31.60
N ALA A 329 -15.39 -11.91 31.39
CA ALA A 329 -14.94 -10.50 31.43
C ALA A 329 -14.49 -10.12 32.86
N CYS A 330 -15.21 -10.54 33.90
CA CYS A 330 -14.82 -10.30 35.31
C CYS A 330 -13.50 -10.99 35.66
N VAL A 331 -13.30 -12.24 35.22
CA VAL A 331 -12.06 -12.99 35.47
C VAL A 331 -10.90 -12.35 34.74
N LEU A 332 -11.09 -11.94 33.50
CA LEU A 332 -10.07 -11.21 32.72
C LEU A 332 -9.68 -9.89 33.39
N MET A 333 -10.69 -9.13 33.83
CA MET A 333 -10.46 -7.87 34.56
C MET A 333 -9.70 -8.10 35.89
N ALA A 334 -10.07 -9.14 36.63
CA ALA A 334 -9.38 -9.50 37.87
C ALA A 334 -7.93 -9.92 37.62
N LEU A 335 -7.66 -10.69 36.56
CA LEU A 335 -6.31 -11.07 36.12
C LEU A 335 -5.48 -9.84 35.78
N LEU A 336 -6.03 -8.90 35.01
CA LEU A 336 -5.34 -7.65 34.65
C LEU A 336 -5.03 -6.77 35.86
N LEU A 337 -5.89 -6.75 36.89
CA LEU A 337 -5.66 -6.03 38.14
C LEU A 337 -4.54 -6.65 39.01
N VAL A 338 -4.26 -7.94 38.85
CA VAL A 338 -3.17 -8.63 39.57
C VAL A 338 -1.80 -8.41 38.92
N VAL A 339 -1.74 -8.11 37.61
CA VAL A 339 -0.49 -7.95 36.87
C VAL A 339 0.49 -6.96 37.49
N PRO A 340 0.08 -5.74 37.97
CA PRO A 340 1.02 -4.78 38.58
C PRO A 340 1.72 -5.32 39.83
N TRP A 341 1.18 -6.35 40.47
CA TRP A 341 1.72 -6.95 41.70
C TRP A 341 2.81 -7.99 41.41
N LEU A 342 2.93 -8.45 40.14
CA LEU A 342 3.94 -9.42 39.71
C LEU A 342 5.36 -8.85 39.64
N ARG A 343 5.54 -7.53 39.81
CA ARG A 343 6.84 -6.79 39.83
C ARG A 343 7.74 -7.03 38.61
N ASP A 344 7.17 -7.44 37.48
CA ASP A 344 7.91 -7.57 36.25
C ASP A 344 7.53 -6.42 35.32
N ASP A 345 8.54 -5.60 34.94
CA ASP A 345 8.33 -4.41 34.11
C ASP A 345 7.73 -4.77 32.75
N TYR A 346 8.13 -5.89 32.14
CA TYR A 346 7.63 -6.34 30.86
C TYR A 346 6.13 -6.69 30.91
N THR A 347 5.72 -7.46 31.93
CA THR A 347 4.29 -7.83 32.08
C THR A 347 3.42 -6.64 32.38
N THR A 348 3.93 -5.64 33.07
CA THR A 348 3.20 -4.39 33.36
C THR A 348 3.00 -3.55 32.08
N VAL A 349 4.03 -3.42 31.26
CA VAL A 349 3.93 -2.75 29.95
C VAL A 349 2.95 -3.46 29.04
N LEU A 350 3.08 -4.80 28.91
CA LEU A 350 2.18 -5.61 28.09
C LEU A 350 0.70 -5.50 28.53
N ALA A 351 0.44 -5.53 29.83
CA ALA A 351 -0.91 -5.37 30.36
C ALA A 351 -1.48 -3.97 30.08
N THR A 352 -0.64 -2.95 30.15
CA THR A 352 -1.02 -1.57 29.81
C THR A 352 -1.38 -1.45 28.34
N ASP A 353 -0.60 -2.04 27.44
CA ASP A 353 -0.86 -2.05 26.00
C ASP A 353 -2.16 -2.80 25.67
N ILE A 354 -2.41 -3.95 26.33
CA ILE A 354 -3.67 -4.69 26.17
C ILE A 354 -4.87 -3.85 26.63
N LEU A 355 -4.76 -3.13 27.75
CA LEU A 355 -5.83 -2.25 28.24
C LEU A 355 -6.09 -1.09 27.29
N ILE A 356 -5.05 -0.45 26.79
CA ILE A 356 -5.16 0.64 25.79
C ILE A 356 -5.83 0.12 24.51
N ALA A 357 -5.41 -1.04 24.00
CA ALA A 357 -6.02 -1.66 22.83
C ALA A 357 -7.49 -2.04 23.08
N ALA A 358 -7.84 -2.55 24.25
CA ALA A 358 -9.20 -2.89 24.62
C ALA A 358 -10.10 -1.64 24.71
N LEU A 359 -9.60 -0.55 25.30
CA LEU A 359 -10.31 0.75 25.35
C LEU A 359 -10.53 1.31 23.95
N PHE A 360 -9.51 1.24 23.09
CA PHE A 360 -9.61 1.68 21.71
C PHE A 360 -10.66 0.85 20.93
N ALA A 361 -10.61 -0.48 21.06
CA ALA A 361 -11.58 -1.38 20.42
C ALA A 361 -13.01 -1.11 20.92
N ALA A 362 -13.20 -0.90 22.23
CA ALA A 362 -14.50 -0.57 22.82
C ALA A 362 -15.04 0.78 22.31
N SER A 363 -14.17 1.81 22.20
CA SER A 363 -14.55 3.11 21.67
C SER A 363 -14.93 3.04 20.18
N LEU A 364 -14.21 2.26 19.41
CA LEU A 364 -14.50 2.01 17.99
C LEU A 364 -15.84 1.29 17.80
N GLN A 365 -16.09 0.26 18.60
CA GLN A 365 -17.36 -0.47 18.61
C GLN A 365 -18.52 0.45 18.96
N PHE A 366 -18.33 1.37 19.92
CA PHE A 366 -19.36 2.35 20.31
C PHE A 366 -19.67 3.35 19.20
N LEU A 367 -18.67 3.77 18.44
CA LEU A 367 -18.82 4.67 17.29
C LEU A 367 -19.50 3.98 16.11
N LEU A 368 -19.08 2.77 15.77
CA LEU A 368 -19.62 1.99 14.65
C LEU A 368 -21.05 1.51 14.93
N GLY A 369 -21.31 0.96 16.11
CA GLY A 369 -22.64 0.46 16.49
C GLY A 369 -23.72 1.54 16.49
N ARG A 370 -23.37 2.78 16.88
CA ARG A 370 -24.33 3.89 16.93
C ARG A 370 -24.63 4.51 15.56
N SER A 371 -23.75 4.32 14.57
CA SER A 371 -23.93 4.85 13.22
C SER A 371 -24.96 4.04 12.41
N GLU A 372 -25.15 2.77 12.71
CA GLU A 372 -26.13 1.91 12.06
C GLU A 372 -27.55 2.16 12.58
N GLU A 373 -27.75 2.42 13.86
CA GLU A 373 -29.07 2.77 14.43
C GLU A 373 -29.66 4.07 13.84
N ARG A 374 -28.81 5.04 13.45
CA ARG A 374 -29.30 6.29 12.82
C ARG A 374 -29.75 6.12 11.37
N ARG A 375 -29.32 5.07 10.66
CA ARG A 375 -29.76 4.79 9.28
C ARG A 375 -31.12 4.11 9.21
N VAL A 376 -31.55 3.45 10.27
CA VAL A 376 -32.83 2.71 10.34
C VAL A 376 -34.00 3.60 10.79
N GLY A 377 -33.75 4.81 11.27
CA GLY A 377 -34.75 5.73 11.84
C GLY A 377 -35.13 6.93 10.95
N LYS A 378 -34.93 6.85 9.63
CA LYS A 378 -35.45 7.87 8.69
C LYS A 378 -36.10 7.26 7.47
#